data_5bc3e1b9cd6a981dd86471f83142cc9d
#
_entry.id   5bc3e1b9cd6a981dd86471f83142cc9d
#
_cell.length_a   1.000
_cell.length_b   1.000
_cell.length_c   1.000
_cell.angle_alpha   90.00
_cell.angle_beta   90.00
_cell.angle_gamma   90.00
#
_symmetry.space_group_name_H-M   'P 1'
#
loop_
_entity.id
_entity.type
_entity.pdbx_description
1 polymer ?
#
loop_
_entity_poly.entity_id
_entity_poly.type
_entity_poly.pdbx_seq_one_letter_code
_entity_poly.pdbx_strand_id
1 'polypeptide(L)'
;MTALPIIVGMGGINASGRTSFHQGFRRIVLDKLGQKARQETFLGLATLMNLAKYDGKDLVTNDGEILSPSDIEDKLGDQIKAGTLIRKIEKNHFDVDATHWQQKLAIKANSDEGLRFTCRLRDLPNPVPSSWQVTEIDKKTVNVIVPDQLDVKHDSYRDNPIKAAGQFPTGFEPSTMYNSRYQPRGLQATIFAATDAIRSTGLDWETVMNSVEPDKIGTYSGSIAGQMNDEGFGGLVRSRMKGERVSTKQLALGLNTMSTDFINAYVTGSVGTTFTASGACATFLYNLRAAVNDIQAGRTRIAVVASVECALTPEVIEGFGTMGALANEEGLRKLDNTDNVDHRKTSRPFGENCGFTIGEGAQVVILMDDALAIELGAEIMGSVVDVFVNADGVKKSITAPGPGNYITMAKSVALAEQIAGTEALKERSFILAHGSSTPQNRVTESLIYHKVAEAFAINGWKVAAPKAFVGHTIAPASGDQLAMALGVFSHNIMPGITTIDKVADDVHAEHLDIRNAHYECQPMDIAFVNSKGFGGNNATATVFSPSLTKQLLNKRYDDKAWNCYGDRLVQTTAMQRQYQNAADLGQYELIYKFGNGMLDEAGLKIETDKLTLPGFNKAVKLNVNNQYGDLK
;
A
#
# COMPACT_ATOMS: atom_id res chain seq x y z
N MET A 1 33.33 0.37 -2.69
CA MET A 1 32.40 -0.78 -2.70
C MET A 1 30.98 -0.22 -2.85
N THR A 2 30.13 -0.88 -3.62
CA THR A 2 28.72 -0.48 -3.75
C THR A 2 27.99 -0.77 -2.44
N ALA A 3 27.23 0.20 -1.95
CA ALA A 3 26.45 0.04 -0.72
C ALA A 3 25.34 -1.00 -0.92
N LEU A 4 25.09 -1.83 0.09
CA LEU A 4 23.97 -2.76 0.12
C LEU A 4 22.79 -2.08 0.84
N PRO A 5 21.63 -1.90 0.18
CA PRO A 5 20.46 -1.34 0.84
C PRO A 5 19.87 -2.31 1.88
N ILE A 6 19.95 -1.93 3.15
CA ILE A 6 19.46 -2.72 4.29
C ILE A 6 18.05 -2.27 4.67
N ILE A 7 17.14 -3.21 4.83
CA ILE A 7 15.82 -2.97 5.40
C ILE A 7 15.99 -2.86 6.92
N VAL A 8 15.69 -1.68 7.47
CA VAL A 8 15.84 -1.38 8.90
C VAL A 8 14.51 -1.06 9.58
N GLY A 9 13.44 -0.89 8.82
CA GLY A 9 12.10 -0.65 9.33
C GLY A 9 11.04 -0.95 8.28
N MET A 10 9.90 -1.43 8.73
CA MET A 10 8.71 -1.68 7.90
C MET A 10 7.46 -1.31 8.70
N GLY A 11 6.56 -0.57 8.10
CA GLY A 11 5.31 -0.20 8.72
C GLY A 11 4.23 0.09 7.69
N GLY A 12 3.01 0.18 8.16
CA GLY A 12 1.86 0.41 7.30
C GLY A 12 0.60 -0.27 7.78
N ILE A 13 -0.39 -0.25 6.92
CA ILE A 13 -1.72 -0.79 7.17
C ILE A 13 -2.32 -1.36 5.90
N ASN A 14 -2.98 -2.50 6.01
CA ASN A 14 -3.83 -3.08 4.98
C ASN A 14 -4.99 -3.86 5.64
N ALA A 15 -5.74 -4.64 4.89
CA ALA A 15 -6.89 -5.38 5.41
C ALA A 15 -6.55 -6.39 6.52
N SER A 16 -5.31 -6.82 6.65
CA SER A 16 -4.87 -7.73 7.72
C SER A 16 -4.45 -7.01 9.01
N GLY A 17 -4.38 -5.69 8.99
CA GLY A 17 -3.95 -4.86 10.12
C GLY A 17 -2.63 -4.15 9.87
N ARG A 18 -1.96 -3.73 10.94
CA ARG A 18 -0.66 -3.08 10.95
C ARG A 18 0.42 -4.03 10.43
N THR A 19 1.36 -3.54 9.60
CA THR A 19 2.37 -4.41 8.98
C THR A 19 3.70 -4.43 9.72
N SER A 20 4.03 -3.44 10.56
CA SER A 20 5.20 -3.51 11.44
C SER A 20 5.14 -4.71 12.40
N PHE A 21 6.29 -5.22 12.77
CA PHE A 21 6.44 -6.40 13.65
C PHE A 21 5.60 -7.60 13.21
N HIS A 22 5.32 -7.69 11.89
CA HIS A 22 4.62 -8.80 11.25
C HIS A 22 3.16 -9.02 11.75
N GLN A 23 2.50 -8.01 12.36
CA GLN A 23 1.13 -8.20 12.88
C GLN A 23 0.16 -8.65 11.78
N GLY A 24 0.15 -7.96 10.62
CA GLY A 24 -0.69 -8.33 9.49
C GLY A 24 -0.37 -9.72 8.92
N PHE A 25 0.91 -10.09 8.86
CA PHE A 25 1.31 -11.45 8.48
C PHE A 25 0.76 -12.50 9.47
N ARG A 26 0.93 -12.27 10.79
CA ARG A 26 0.40 -13.15 11.82
C ARG A 26 -1.13 -13.28 11.73
N ARG A 27 -1.85 -12.20 11.39
CA ARG A 27 -3.29 -12.28 11.15
C ARG A 27 -3.65 -13.23 9.99
N ILE A 28 -2.84 -13.26 8.94
CA ILE A 28 -3.04 -14.14 7.79
C ILE A 28 -2.82 -15.61 8.18
N VAL A 29 -1.73 -15.92 8.86
CA VAL A 29 -1.33 -17.30 9.22
C VAL A 29 -1.77 -17.69 10.62
N LEU A 30 -2.87 -17.15 11.12
CA LEU A 30 -3.33 -17.24 12.50
C LEU A 30 -3.47 -18.68 13.03
N ASP A 31 -3.86 -19.62 12.17
CA ASP A 31 -4.01 -21.04 12.47
C ASP A 31 -2.68 -21.78 12.71
N LYS A 32 -1.56 -21.20 12.29
CA LYS A 32 -0.21 -21.77 12.46
C LYS A 32 0.58 -21.15 13.60
N LEU A 33 0.04 -20.12 14.26
CA LEU A 33 0.74 -19.43 15.33
C LEU A 33 0.65 -20.19 16.67
N GLY A 34 1.77 -20.18 17.40
CA GLY A 34 1.76 -20.58 18.80
C GLY A 34 0.95 -19.60 19.67
N GLN A 35 0.54 -20.04 20.85
CA GLN A 35 -0.39 -19.33 21.75
C GLN A 35 0.01 -17.86 22.00
N LYS A 36 1.28 -17.59 22.32
CA LYS A 36 1.77 -16.23 22.63
C LYS A 36 1.61 -15.30 21.42
N ALA A 37 2.09 -15.70 20.25
CA ALA A 37 2.00 -14.88 19.04
C ALA A 37 0.54 -14.65 18.63
N ARG A 38 -0.32 -15.63 18.86
CA ARG A 38 -1.76 -15.54 18.62
C ARG A 38 -2.42 -14.52 19.55
N GLN A 39 -2.14 -14.56 20.86
CA GLN A 39 -2.63 -13.57 21.83
C GLN A 39 -2.17 -12.15 21.51
N GLU A 40 -0.88 -11.95 21.20
CA GLU A 40 -0.34 -10.64 20.79
C GLU A 40 -1.04 -10.11 19.52
N THR A 41 -1.37 -11.01 18.58
CA THR A 41 -2.08 -10.63 17.34
C THR A 41 -3.50 -10.16 17.62
N PHE A 42 -4.25 -10.89 18.45
CA PHE A 42 -5.60 -10.51 18.84
C PHE A 42 -5.62 -9.22 19.68
N LEU A 43 -4.66 -9.04 20.60
CA LEU A 43 -4.53 -7.80 21.37
C LEU A 43 -4.36 -6.58 20.46
N GLY A 44 -3.36 -6.61 19.58
CA GLY A 44 -3.10 -5.47 18.70
C GLY A 44 -4.21 -5.22 17.68
N LEU A 45 -4.96 -6.24 17.25
CA LEU A 45 -6.13 -6.05 16.39
C LEU A 45 -7.33 -5.52 17.17
N ALA A 46 -7.57 -5.96 18.41
CA ALA A 46 -8.66 -5.46 19.22
C ALA A 46 -8.55 -3.96 19.47
N THR A 47 -7.36 -3.48 19.79
CA THR A 47 -7.10 -2.04 20.01
C THR A 47 -7.11 -1.24 18.70
N LEU A 48 -6.51 -1.77 17.63
CA LEU A 48 -6.53 -1.15 16.29
C LEU A 48 -7.95 -0.96 15.77
N MET A 49 -8.84 -1.91 16.02
CA MET A 49 -10.25 -1.91 15.63
C MET A 49 -11.15 -1.13 16.59
N ASN A 50 -10.59 -0.50 17.63
CA ASN A 50 -11.34 0.19 18.68
C ASN A 50 -12.40 -0.72 19.38
N LEU A 51 -12.17 -2.03 19.45
CA LEU A 51 -13.02 -2.97 20.19
C LEU A 51 -12.70 -2.97 21.69
N ALA A 52 -11.45 -2.64 22.02
CA ALA A 52 -10.98 -2.42 23.38
C ALA A 52 -9.98 -1.26 23.41
N LYS A 53 -9.87 -0.60 24.55
CA LYS A 53 -8.97 0.53 24.79
C LYS A 53 -8.15 0.29 26.04
N TYR A 54 -6.88 0.67 25.99
CA TYR A 54 -6.02 0.68 27.18
C TYR A 54 -6.22 2.02 27.92
N ASP A 55 -6.66 1.99 29.18
CA ASP A 55 -6.98 3.16 29.98
C ASP A 55 -5.77 3.69 30.80
N GLY A 56 -4.60 3.10 30.62
CA GLY A 56 -3.37 3.37 31.36
C GLY A 56 -3.06 2.30 32.41
N LYS A 57 -4.00 1.39 32.69
CA LYS A 57 -3.85 0.28 33.63
C LYS A 57 -4.37 -1.02 33.05
N ASP A 58 -5.60 -1.02 32.56
CA ASP A 58 -6.32 -2.21 32.12
C ASP A 58 -6.76 -2.05 30.65
N LEU A 59 -7.00 -3.17 29.97
CA LEU A 59 -7.65 -3.19 28.67
C LEU A 59 -9.16 -3.30 28.90
N VAL A 60 -9.92 -2.33 28.39
CA VAL A 60 -11.36 -2.21 28.65
C VAL A 60 -12.13 -2.21 27.33
N THR A 61 -13.18 -3.01 27.24
CA THR A 61 -14.12 -3.01 26.10
C THR A 61 -14.97 -1.74 26.08
N ASN A 62 -15.67 -1.49 24.98
CA ASN A 62 -16.60 -0.37 24.88
C ASN A 62 -17.77 -0.45 25.86
N ASP A 63 -18.10 -1.64 26.37
CA ASP A 63 -19.14 -1.89 27.37
C ASP A 63 -18.61 -1.82 28.82
N GLY A 64 -17.32 -1.48 29.00
CA GLY A 64 -16.68 -1.30 30.30
C GLY A 64 -16.16 -2.58 30.96
N GLU A 65 -16.08 -3.69 30.24
CA GLU A 65 -15.53 -4.94 30.73
C GLU A 65 -14.00 -4.94 30.66
N ILE A 66 -13.34 -5.33 31.76
CA ILE A 66 -11.87 -5.48 31.79
C ILE A 66 -11.50 -6.82 31.17
N LEU A 67 -10.57 -6.79 30.22
CA LEU A 67 -10.07 -7.97 29.53
C LEU A 67 -8.63 -8.28 29.92
N SER A 68 -8.36 -9.58 30.18
CA SER A 68 -6.99 -10.07 30.13
C SER A 68 -6.58 -10.39 28.69
N PRO A 69 -5.29 -10.37 28.34
CA PRO A 69 -4.84 -10.75 26.99
C PRO A 69 -5.28 -12.16 26.55
N SER A 70 -5.50 -13.08 27.50
CA SER A 70 -6.01 -14.44 27.24
C SER A 70 -7.48 -14.46 26.83
N ASP A 71 -8.29 -13.49 27.28
CA ASP A 71 -9.74 -13.49 27.07
C ASP A 71 -10.14 -12.85 25.74
N ILE A 72 -9.22 -12.09 25.11
CA ILE A 72 -9.52 -11.32 23.90
C ILE A 72 -9.96 -12.22 22.75
N GLU A 73 -9.30 -13.35 22.56
CA GLU A 73 -9.67 -14.26 21.47
C GLU A 73 -11.06 -14.86 21.69
N ASP A 74 -11.37 -15.28 22.91
CA ASP A 74 -12.66 -15.91 23.23
C ASP A 74 -13.82 -14.91 23.13
N LYS A 75 -13.60 -13.65 23.53
CA LYS A 75 -14.66 -12.62 23.57
C LYS A 75 -14.77 -11.79 22.29
N LEU A 76 -13.66 -11.45 21.66
CA LEU A 76 -13.61 -10.56 20.51
C LEU A 76 -13.11 -11.24 19.23
N GLY A 77 -12.66 -12.49 19.30
CA GLY A 77 -11.99 -13.18 18.18
C GLY A 77 -12.83 -13.28 16.92
N ASP A 78 -14.11 -13.59 17.05
CA ASP A 78 -15.01 -13.67 15.89
C ASP A 78 -15.26 -12.29 15.26
N GLN A 79 -15.41 -11.25 16.09
CA GLN A 79 -15.56 -9.87 15.60
C GLN A 79 -14.29 -9.39 14.90
N ILE A 80 -13.10 -9.68 15.44
CA ILE A 80 -11.81 -9.37 14.83
C ILE A 80 -11.65 -10.12 13.50
N LYS A 81 -11.96 -11.41 13.46
CA LYS A 81 -11.93 -12.18 12.21
C LYS A 81 -12.94 -11.65 11.20
N ALA A 82 -14.13 -11.26 11.65
CA ALA A 82 -15.16 -10.68 10.80
C ALA A 82 -14.75 -9.33 10.21
N GLY A 83 -14.08 -8.46 10.96
CA GLY A 83 -13.69 -7.11 10.59
C GLY A 83 -12.31 -6.97 9.94
N THR A 84 -11.63 -8.07 9.60
CA THR A 84 -10.31 -8.06 8.95
C THR A 84 -10.30 -8.89 7.67
N LEU A 85 -9.28 -8.71 6.83
CA LEU A 85 -9.10 -9.34 5.51
C LEU A 85 -10.20 -8.92 4.52
N ILE A 86 -10.24 -9.56 3.34
CA ILE A 86 -11.29 -9.33 2.34
C ILE A 86 -12.64 -9.63 2.95
N ARG A 87 -13.63 -8.75 2.71
CA ARG A 87 -15.02 -8.88 3.17
C ARG A 87 -15.95 -8.00 2.35
N LYS A 88 -17.26 -8.10 2.57
CA LYS A 88 -18.22 -7.18 1.94
C LYS A 88 -17.85 -5.73 2.24
N ILE A 89 -17.93 -4.86 1.23
CA ILE A 89 -17.62 -3.43 1.39
C ILE A 89 -18.56 -2.82 2.44
N GLU A 90 -17.98 -2.14 3.41
CA GLU A 90 -18.70 -1.51 4.50
C GLU A 90 -19.32 -0.19 4.09
N LYS A 91 -20.48 0.14 4.68
CA LYS A 91 -21.26 1.34 4.32
C LYS A 91 -20.56 2.68 4.61
N ASN A 92 -19.51 2.68 5.43
CA ASN A 92 -18.68 3.86 5.65
C ASN A 92 -17.86 4.28 4.42
N HIS A 93 -17.61 3.36 3.48
CA HIS A 93 -17.07 3.68 2.15
C HIS A 93 -18.22 4.14 1.22
N PHE A 94 -19.16 3.27 0.96
CA PHE A 94 -20.42 3.52 0.25
C PHE A 94 -21.33 2.29 0.37
N ASP A 95 -22.63 2.48 0.14
CA ASP A 95 -23.58 1.38 0.17
C ASP A 95 -23.58 0.62 -1.16
N VAL A 96 -23.01 -0.60 -1.16
CA VAL A 96 -22.92 -1.44 -2.37
C VAL A 96 -24.29 -1.99 -2.82
N ASP A 97 -25.27 -2.02 -1.94
CA ASP A 97 -26.64 -2.46 -2.27
C ASP A 97 -27.50 -1.30 -2.77
N ALA A 98 -27.03 -0.05 -2.57
CA ALA A 98 -27.71 1.18 -2.99
C ALA A 98 -26.69 2.26 -3.41
N THR A 99 -25.82 1.93 -4.37
CA THR A 99 -24.80 2.87 -4.87
C THR A 99 -25.46 4.04 -5.60
N HIS A 100 -25.12 5.26 -5.19
CA HIS A 100 -25.65 6.48 -5.76
C HIS A 100 -25.33 6.61 -7.25
N TRP A 101 -26.32 7.01 -8.01
CA TRP A 101 -26.24 7.24 -9.44
C TRP A 101 -27.07 8.46 -9.84
N GLN A 102 -26.55 9.31 -10.71
CA GLN A 102 -27.36 10.38 -11.30
C GLN A 102 -27.97 9.90 -12.62
N GLN A 103 -29.30 9.80 -12.64
CA GLN A 103 -30.07 9.41 -13.83
C GLN A 103 -30.61 10.65 -14.54
N LYS A 104 -30.44 10.70 -15.85
CA LYS A 104 -31.12 11.69 -16.69
C LYS A 104 -32.56 11.26 -16.87
N LEU A 105 -33.48 12.14 -16.51
CA LEU A 105 -34.93 11.96 -16.69
C LEU A 105 -35.42 13.00 -17.70
N ALA A 106 -36.01 12.53 -18.79
CA ALA A 106 -36.66 13.37 -19.79
C ALA A 106 -38.16 13.44 -19.50
N ILE A 107 -38.63 14.56 -18.96
CA ILE A 107 -40.01 14.80 -18.63
C ILE A 107 -40.66 15.49 -19.82
N LYS A 108 -41.69 14.87 -20.42
CA LYS A 108 -42.43 15.43 -21.55
C LYS A 108 -43.74 16.03 -21.07
N ALA A 109 -44.16 17.12 -21.71
CA ALA A 109 -45.49 17.69 -21.50
C ALA A 109 -46.55 16.74 -22.06
N ASN A 110 -47.65 16.57 -21.32
CA ASN A 110 -48.81 15.76 -21.74
C ASN A 110 -49.87 16.58 -22.49
N SER A 111 -49.66 17.88 -22.62
CA SER A 111 -50.58 18.80 -23.31
C SER A 111 -49.84 19.94 -23.99
N ASP A 112 -50.47 20.63 -24.91
CA ASP A 112 -49.93 21.81 -25.59
C ASP A 112 -49.67 23.01 -24.65
N GLU A 113 -50.12 22.94 -23.40
CA GLU A 113 -49.83 23.95 -22.39
C GLU A 113 -48.41 23.90 -21.82
N GLY A 114 -47.66 22.85 -22.11
CA GLY A 114 -46.29 22.63 -21.63
C GLY A 114 -46.23 22.21 -20.16
N LEU A 115 -44.98 21.99 -19.69
CA LEU A 115 -44.67 21.69 -18.29
C LEU A 115 -44.61 22.98 -17.48
N ARG A 116 -45.36 23.05 -16.39
CA ARG A 116 -45.41 24.23 -15.51
C ARG A 116 -44.84 23.90 -14.13
N PHE A 117 -43.92 24.72 -13.66
CA PHE A 117 -43.35 24.61 -12.29
C PHE A 117 -42.88 25.98 -11.79
N THR A 118 -42.68 26.08 -10.49
CA THR A 118 -42.07 27.25 -9.86
C THR A 118 -40.67 26.90 -9.34
N CYS A 119 -39.71 27.81 -9.49
CA CYS A 119 -38.37 27.68 -8.91
C CYS A 119 -37.86 29.05 -8.46
N ARG A 120 -36.74 29.03 -7.74
CA ARG A 120 -36.05 30.28 -7.39
C ARG A 120 -35.39 30.86 -8.64
N LEU A 121 -35.37 32.15 -8.78
CA LEU A 121 -34.73 32.87 -9.90
C LEU A 121 -33.24 32.43 -10.08
N ARG A 122 -32.52 32.18 -9.00
CA ARG A 122 -31.12 31.74 -9.03
C ARG A 122 -30.92 30.27 -9.47
N ASP A 123 -31.96 29.49 -9.48
CA ASP A 123 -31.95 28.07 -9.86
C ASP A 123 -32.25 27.86 -11.35
N LEU A 124 -32.58 28.95 -12.07
CA LEU A 124 -32.72 28.92 -13.52
C LEU A 124 -31.37 28.59 -14.19
N PRO A 125 -31.41 27.84 -15.31
CA PRO A 125 -30.18 27.63 -16.10
C PRO A 125 -29.69 28.96 -16.69
N ASN A 126 -28.37 29.10 -16.87
CA ASN A 126 -27.76 30.27 -17.51
C ASN A 126 -26.93 29.84 -18.73
N PRO A 127 -27.31 30.21 -19.99
CA PRO A 127 -28.49 31.00 -20.33
C PRO A 127 -29.80 30.21 -20.15
N VAL A 128 -30.87 30.94 -19.89
CA VAL A 128 -32.24 30.35 -19.92
C VAL A 128 -32.56 29.97 -21.37
N PRO A 129 -33.03 28.74 -21.66
CA PRO A 129 -33.39 28.34 -23.00
C PRO A 129 -34.46 29.28 -23.60
N SER A 130 -34.26 29.67 -24.84
CA SER A 130 -35.18 30.64 -25.52
C SER A 130 -36.61 30.15 -25.70
N SER A 131 -36.82 28.83 -25.64
CA SER A 131 -38.16 28.21 -25.68
C SER A 131 -38.91 28.29 -24.36
N TRP A 132 -38.24 28.61 -23.23
CA TRP A 132 -38.88 28.69 -21.92
C TRP A 132 -39.56 30.03 -21.72
N GLN A 133 -40.74 30.00 -21.16
CA GLN A 133 -41.43 31.21 -20.72
C GLN A 133 -41.25 31.35 -19.21
N VAL A 134 -40.59 32.43 -18.79
CA VAL A 134 -40.31 32.71 -17.38
C VAL A 134 -41.05 33.97 -16.97
N THR A 135 -41.85 33.88 -15.91
CA THR A 135 -42.64 34.99 -15.35
C THR A 135 -42.28 35.15 -13.86
N GLU A 136 -41.89 36.35 -13.45
CA GLU A 136 -41.61 36.64 -12.05
C GLU A 136 -42.90 36.62 -11.21
N ILE A 137 -42.87 35.88 -10.09
CA ILE A 137 -43.91 35.90 -9.05
C ILE A 137 -43.53 36.91 -7.97
N ASP A 138 -42.26 36.88 -7.54
CA ASP A 138 -41.70 37.81 -6.61
C ASP A 138 -40.18 37.98 -6.86
N LYS A 139 -39.45 38.76 -6.02
CA LYS A 139 -38.01 39.03 -6.15
C LYS A 139 -37.12 37.79 -6.16
N LYS A 140 -37.62 36.64 -5.76
CA LYS A 140 -36.81 35.40 -5.59
C LYS A 140 -37.40 34.21 -6.34
N THR A 141 -38.68 34.25 -6.73
CA THR A 141 -39.44 33.12 -7.26
C THR A 141 -39.97 33.43 -8.64
N VAL A 142 -39.89 32.48 -9.52
CA VAL A 142 -40.39 32.55 -10.90
C VAL A 142 -41.31 31.37 -11.21
N ASN A 143 -42.30 31.61 -12.08
CA ASN A 143 -43.07 30.57 -12.74
C ASN A 143 -42.43 30.29 -14.11
N VAL A 144 -42.25 29.03 -14.44
CA VAL A 144 -41.59 28.56 -15.67
C VAL A 144 -42.53 27.65 -16.44
N ILE A 145 -42.65 27.90 -17.74
CA ILE A 145 -43.37 27.03 -18.69
C ILE A 145 -42.35 26.52 -19.71
N VAL A 146 -42.20 25.20 -19.80
CA VAL A 146 -41.36 24.51 -20.78
C VAL A 146 -42.25 23.82 -21.79
N PRO A 147 -42.27 24.23 -23.09
CA PRO A 147 -43.26 23.77 -24.04
C PRO A 147 -43.21 22.27 -24.36
N ASP A 148 -42.00 21.69 -24.49
CA ASP A 148 -41.86 20.33 -25.01
C ASP A 148 -41.33 19.34 -23.96
N GLN A 149 -40.04 19.41 -23.65
CA GLN A 149 -39.35 18.46 -22.81
C GLN A 149 -38.43 19.19 -21.85
N LEU A 150 -38.41 18.74 -20.60
CA LEU A 150 -37.45 19.14 -19.55
C LEU A 150 -36.57 17.98 -19.20
N ASP A 151 -35.27 18.14 -19.47
CA ASP A 151 -34.26 17.19 -19.01
C ASP A 151 -33.79 17.57 -17.60
N VAL A 152 -33.99 16.68 -16.65
CA VAL A 152 -33.50 16.84 -15.27
C VAL A 152 -32.57 15.70 -14.90
N LYS A 153 -31.63 16.00 -14.01
CA LYS A 153 -30.87 14.95 -13.33
C LYS A 153 -31.54 14.62 -12.02
N HIS A 154 -31.74 13.35 -11.78
CA HIS A 154 -32.39 12.84 -10.57
C HIS A 154 -31.46 11.83 -9.88
N ASP A 155 -31.40 11.90 -8.57
CA ASP A 155 -30.68 10.89 -7.78
C ASP A 155 -31.39 9.55 -7.88
N SER A 156 -30.62 8.54 -8.20
CA SER A 156 -31.05 7.14 -8.28
C SER A 156 -30.06 6.25 -7.58
N TYR A 157 -30.41 5.02 -7.29
CA TYR A 157 -29.56 4.06 -6.60
C TYR A 157 -29.57 2.74 -7.33
N ARG A 158 -28.41 2.10 -7.40
CA ARG A 158 -28.22 0.82 -8.09
C ARG A 158 -27.51 -0.16 -7.20
N ASP A 159 -27.87 -1.41 -7.34
CA ASP A 159 -27.09 -2.52 -6.81
C ASP A 159 -25.74 -2.60 -7.53
N ASN A 160 -24.64 -2.60 -6.77
CA ASN A 160 -23.30 -2.71 -7.34
C ASN A 160 -22.94 -4.19 -7.54
N PRO A 161 -22.52 -4.62 -8.73
CA PRO A 161 -22.14 -6.02 -8.95
C PRO A 161 -20.84 -6.41 -8.22
N ILE A 162 -20.07 -5.44 -7.75
CA ILE A 162 -18.83 -5.66 -6.99
C ILE A 162 -19.14 -5.41 -5.51
N LYS A 163 -19.10 -6.46 -4.72
CA LYS A 163 -19.53 -6.42 -3.31
C LYS A 163 -18.40 -6.50 -2.30
N ALA A 164 -17.20 -6.94 -2.69
CA ALA A 164 -16.13 -7.23 -1.77
C ALA A 164 -14.85 -6.44 -2.05
N ALA A 165 -14.13 -6.11 -0.97
CA ALA A 165 -12.83 -5.45 -1.02
C ALA A 165 -11.97 -5.84 0.20
N GLY A 166 -10.64 -5.68 0.03
CA GLY A 166 -9.70 -5.64 1.15
C GLY A 166 -9.72 -4.24 1.76
N GLN A 167 -10.45 -4.07 2.85
CA GLN A 167 -10.61 -2.80 3.56
C GLN A 167 -9.74 -2.77 4.81
N PHE A 168 -9.30 -1.60 5.26
CA PHE A 168 -8.67 -1.50 6.56
C PHE A 168 -9.54 -2.17 7.64
N PRO A 169 -8.97 -2.67 8.73
CA PRO A 169 -9.74 -3.31 9.79
C PRO A 169 -10.91 -2.44 10.24
N THR A 170 -12.08 -3.04 10.43
CA THR A 170 -13.29 -2.34 10.88
C THR A 170 -13.01 -1.55 12.16
N GLY A 171 -13.40 -0.29 12.18
CA GLY A 171 -13.16 0.62 13.31
C GLY A 171 -11.81 1.34 13.29
N PHE A 172 -10.88 0.99 12.39
CA PHE A 172 -9.67 1.76 12.19
C PHE A 172 -9.95 3.02 11.36
N GLU A 173 -9.78 4.18 11.98
CA GLU A 173 -10.00 5.48 11.34
C GLU A 173 -8.78 6.40 11.55
N PRO A 174 -7.89 6.50 10.56
CA PRO A 174 -6.67 7.30 10.69
C PRO A 174 -6.96 8.80 10.90
N SER A 175 -8.14 9.27 10.47
CA SER A 175 -8.59 10.65 10.67
C SER A 175 -8.73 11.07 12.14
N THR A 176 -8.96 10.12 13.04
CA THR A 176 -9.16 10.36 14.47
C THR A 176 -7.87 10.34 15.28
N MET A 177 -6.78 9.87 14.69
CA MET A 177 -5.51 9.64 15.39
C MET A 177 -4.64 10.90 15.50
N TYR A 178 -4.94 11.94 14.73
CA TYR A 178 -4.26 13.23 14.75
C TYR A 178 -5.16 14.32 14.13
N ASN A 179 -4.76 15.59 14.20
CA ASN A 179 -5.54 16.70 13.64
C ASN A 179 -5.43 16.74 12.10
N SER A 180 -6.12 15.83 11.43
CA SER A 180 -6.01 15.59 9.98
C SER A 180 -6.77 16.58 9.10
N ARG A 181 -7.69 17.37 9.62
CA ARG A 181 -8.50 18.45 8.99
C ARG A 181 -8.64 18.35 7.46
N TYR A 182 -9.68 17.70 6.97
CA TYR A 182 -9.99 17.65 5.53
C TYR A 182 -8.89 17.04 4.65
N GLN A 183 -8.02 16.22 5.22
CA GLN A 183 -7.06 15.46 4.43
C GLN A 183 -7.74 14.21 3.88
N PRO A 184 -7.49 13.84 2.62
CA PRO A 184 -7.97 12.57 2.05
C PRO A 184 -7.50 11.35 2.85
N ARG A 185 -8.31 10.31 2.88
CA ARG A 185 -8.06 9.05 3.61
C ARG A 185 -6.67 8.45 3.33
N GLY A 186 -6.24 8.48 2.07
CA GLY A 186 -4.90 7.98 1.70
C GLY A 186 -3.77 8.77 2.34
N LEU A 187 -3.89 10.11 2.44
CA LEU A 187 -2.89 10.94 3.11
C LEU A 187 -2.87 10.74 4.61
N GLN A 188 -4.05 10.52 5.22
CA GLN A 188 -4.14 10.14 6.63
C GLN A 188 -3.45 8.79 6.89
N ALA A 189 -3.69 7.79 6.02
CA ALA A 189 -3.01 6.51 6.08
C ALA A 189 -1.50 6.62 5.85
N THR A 190 -1.05 7.60 5.04
CA THR A 190 0.37 7.90 4.82
C THR A 190 1.06 8.34 6.12
N ILE A 191 0.44 9.24 6.90
CA ILE A 191 0.98 9.70 8.19
C ILE A 191 1.10 8.52 9.16
N PHE A 192 0.06 7.68 9.24
CA PHE A 192 0.09 6.47 10.07
C PHE A 192 1.22 5.53 9.64
N ALA A 193 1.28 5.16 8.36
CA ALA A 193 2.23 4.20 7.82
C ALA A 193 3.68 4.67 7.95
N ALA A 194 3.96 5.94 7.65
CA ALA A 194 5.30 6.51 7.79
C ALA A 194 5.75 6.59 9.25
N THR A 195 4.85 6.96 10.16
CA THR A 195 5.13 6.93 11.60
C THR A 195 5.44 5.51 12.07
N ASP A 196 4.59 4.55 11.71
CA ASP A 196 4.74 3.14 12.09
C ASP A 196 6.09 2.57 11.60
N ALA A 197 6.47 2.86 10.35
CA ALA A 197 7.75 2.43 9.78
C ALA A 197 8.96 3.07 10.50
N ILE A 198 8.93 4.37 10.76
CA ILE A 198 10.01 5.07 11.47
C ILE A 198 10.15 4.53 12.90
N ARG A 199 9.05 4.42 13.63
CA ARG A 199 9.04 3.89 15.00
C ARG A 199 9.50 2.42 15.06
N SER A 200 9.17 1.63 14.04
CA SER A 200 9.58 0.23 13.95
C SER A 200 11.08 0.02 13.81
N THR A 201 11.84 1.05 13.41
CA THR A 201 13.31 0.99 13.37
C THR A 201 13.93 0.87 14.77
N GLY A 202 13.25 1.31 15.82
CA GLY A 202 13.78 1.40 17.18
C GLY A 202 14.89 2.44 17.33
N LEU A 203 15.13 3.26 16.31
CA LEU A 203 16.14 4.31 16.33
C LEU A 203 15.50 5.65 16.69
N ASP A 204 16.20 6.46 17.47
CA ASP A 204 15.81 7.86 17.66
C ASP A 204 15.98 8.63 16.34
N TRP A 205 14.88 9.09 15.78
CA TRP A 205 14.89 9.68 14.43
C TRP A 205 15.66 11.01 14.36
N GLU A 206 15.76 11.74 15.44
CA GLU A 206 16.59 12.93 15.50
C GLU A 206 18.07 12.58 15.40
N THR A 207 18.50 11.55 16.12
CA THR A 207 19.86 10.99 16.01
C THR A 207 20.14 10.50 14.59
N VAL A 208 19.19 9.81 13.95
CA VAL A 208 19.30 9.35 12.56
C VAL A 208 19.48 10.54 11.60
N MET A 209 18.64 11.58 11.73
CA MET A 209 18.72 12.79 10.92
C MET A 209 20.06 13.52 11.05
N ASN A 210 20.63 13.53 12.25
CA ASN A 210 21.90 14.17 12.56
C ASN A 210 23.13 13.33 12.19
N SER A 211 22.93 12.04 11.88
CA SER A 211 24.04 11.12 11.50
C SER A 211 24.51 11.27 10.05
N VAL A 212 23.73 11.94 9.20
CA VAL A 212 24.00 12.12 7.77
C VAL A 212 23.88 13.59 7.37
N GLU A 213 24.38 13.94 6.19
CA GLU A 213 24.11 15.26 5.59
C GLU A 213 22.61 15.39 5.31
N PRO A 214 22.01 16.59 5.45
CA PRO A 214 20.55 16.81 5.34
C PRO A 214 19.95 16.33 4.01
N ASP A 215 20.71 16.44 2.92
CA ASP A 215 20.31 16.03 1.57
C ASP A 215 20.41 14.51 1.30
N LYS A 216 20.91 13.73 2.27
CA LYS A 216 21.13 12.28 2.15
C LYS A 216 19.95 11.42 2.63
N ILE A 217 18.82 12.02 2.97
CA ILE A 217 17.61 11.33 3.37
C ILE A 217 16.57 11.52 2.28
N GLY A 218 16.35 10.50 1.45
CA GLY A 218 15.41 10.57 0.32
C GLY A 218 14.03 9.98 0.67
N THR A 219 12.99 10.51 0.03
CA THR A 219 11.62 9.98 0.07
C THR A 219 11.16 9.63 -1.33
N TYR A 220 10.73 8.39 -1.49
CA TYR A 220 10.34 7.78 -2.76
C TYR A 220 8.93 7.19 -2.61
N SER A 221 7.92 7.88 -3.09
CA SER A 221 6.54 7.44 -2.89
C SER A 221 5.65 7.77 -4.07
N GLY A 222 4.52 7.09 -4.18
CA GLY A 222 3.52 7.38 -5.21
C GLY A 222 2.23 6.61 -5.01
N SER A 223 1.19 7.12 -5.64
CA SER A 223 -0.14 6.54 -5.78
C SER A 223 -0.47 6.46 -7.27
N ILE A 224 -1.48 5.69 -7.65
CA ILE A 224 -1.93 5.60 -9.06
C ILE A 224 -3.15 6.47 -9.29
N ALA A 225 -4.20 6.24 -8.51
CA ALA A 225 -5.45 6.98 -8.65
C ALA A 225 -5.39 8.37 -8.00
N GLY A 226 -4.35 8.67 -7.23
CA GLY A 226 -4.34 9.83 -6.37
C GLY A 226 -5.40 9.71 -5.27
N GLN A 227 -5.89 10.85 -4.79
CA GLN A 227 -6.90 10.86 -3.72
C GLN A 227 -8.30 11.06 -4.31
N MET A 228 -9.02 9.97 -4.53
CA MET A 228 -10.36 9.97 -5.16
C MET A 228 -11.52 10.24 -4.20
N ASN A 229 -11.22 10.52 -2.93
CA ASN A 229 -12.21 10.95 -1.93
C ASN A 229 -12.72 12.37 -2.19
N ASP A 230 -13.74 12.78 -1.44
CA ASP A 230 -14.33 14.13 -1.54
C ASP A 230 -13.35 15.25 -1.18
N GLU A 231 -12.35 14.99 -0.34
CA GLU A 231 -11.29 15.92 0.04
C GLU A 231 -10.20 16.10 -1.03
N GLY A 232 -10.18 15.23 -2.05
CA GLY A 232 -9.22 15.22 -3.15
C GLY A 232 -9.87 15.39 -4.53
N PHE A 233 -9.34 14.70 -5.53
CA PHE A 233 -9.82 14.76 -6.91
C PHE A 233 -11.29 14.34 -7.07
N GLY A 234 -11.76 13.37 -6.28
CA GLY A 234 -13.17 12.97 -6.30
C GLY A 234 -14.08 14.16 -6.01
N GLY A 235 -13.81 14.93 -4.95
CA GLY A 235 -14.57 16.14 -4.65
C GLY A 235 -14.40 17.25 -5.70
N LEU A 236 -13.17 17.45 -6.22
CA LEU A 236 -12.93 18.42 -7.28
C LEU A 236 -13.86 18.21 -8.50
N VAL A 237 -14.02 16.95 -8.92
CA VAL A 237 -14.86 16.61 -10.07
C VAL A 237 -16.33 16.62 -9.70
N ARG A 238 -16.72 16.01 -8.58
CA ARG A 238 -18.11 15.85 -8.14
C ARG A 238 -18.76 17.17 -7.74
N SER A 239 -18.05 18.09 -7.09
CA SER A 239 -18.60 19.37 -6.65
C SER A 239 -19.24 20.15 -7.81
N ARG A 240 -18.57 20.21 -8.97
CA ARG A 240 -19.14 20.87 -10.15
C ARG A 240 -20.40 20.17 -10.67
N MET A 241 -20.44 18.84 -10.62
CA MET A 241 -21.59 18.06 -11.06
C MET A 241 -22.81 18.25 -10.13
N LYS A 242 -22.54 18.49 -8.83
CA LYS A 242 -23.56 18.77 -7.81
C LYS A 242 -23.95 20.24 -7.68
N GLY A 243 -23.33 21.14 -8.45
CA GLY A 243 -23.54 22.59 -8.31
C GLY A 243 -22.92 23.19 -7.05
N GLU A 244 -21.96 22.52 -6.45
CA GLU A 244 -21.23 22.95 -5.26
C GLU A 244 -19.93 23.68 -5.62
N ARG A 245 -19.37 24.41 -4.66
CA ARG A 245 -18.07 25.07 -4.82
C ARG A 245 -16.94 24.08 -4.54
N VAL A 246 -15.92 24.09 -5.39
CA VAL A 246 -14.68 23.37 -5.13
C VAL A 246 -13.88 24.02 -3.98
N SER A 247 -13.22 23.20 -3.19
CA SER A 247 -12.31 23.64 -2.13
C SER A 247 -10.93 24.00 -2.72
N THR A 248 -10.22 24.94 -2.11
CA THR A 248 -8.84 25.32 -2.47
C THR A 248 -7.84 24.17 -2.29
N LYS A 249 -8.20 23.13 -1.54
CA LYS A 249 -7.34 21.99 -1.19
C LYS A 249 -7.50 20.80 -2.14
N GLN A 250 -8.67 20.61 -2.73
CA GLN A 250 -9.00 19.38 -3.48
C GLN A 250 -8.05 19.07 -4.63
N LEU A 251 -7.61 20.08 -5.39
CA LEU A 251 -6.63 19.89 -6.46
C LEU A 251 -5.26 19.47 -5.90
N ALA A 252 -4.72 20.25 -4.98
CA ALA A 252 -3.39 19.99 -4.44
C ALA A 252 -3.31 18.66 -3.69
N LEU A 253 -4.25 18.39 -2.78
CA LEU A 253 -4.26 17.14 -2.01
C LEU A 253 -4.64 15.91 -2.85
N GLY A 254 -5.18 16.10 -4.06
CA GLY A 254 -5.53 15.02 -4.98
C GLY A 254 -4.33 14.40 -5.72
N LEU A 255 -3.20 15.10 -5.78
CA LEU A 255 -2.05 14.70 -6.60
C LEU A 255 -1.41 13.37 -6.15
N ASN A 256 -0.91 12.60 -7.12
CA ASN A 256 -0.21 11.32 -6.88
C ASN A 256 1.09 11.48 -6.09
N THR A 257 1.67 12.70 -6.07
CA THR A 257 2.90 13.04 -5.36
C THR A 257 2.70 13.30 -3.86
N MET A 258 1.46 13.57 -3.44
CA MET A 258 1.18 14.09 -2.09
C MET A 258 1.65 13.18 -0.96
N SER A 259 1.69 11.86 -1.15
CA SER A 259 2.26 10.96 -0.13
C SER A 259 3.75 11.24 0.12
N THR A 260 4.53 11.56 -0.93
CA THR A 260 5.93 11.98 -0.82
C THR A 260 6.06 13.28 -0.04
N ASP A 261 5.24 14.28 -0.43
CA ASP A 261 5.27 15.61 0.16
C ASP A 261 4.84 15.57 1.63
N PHE A 262 3.83 14.77 1.98
CA PHE A 262 3.36 14.59 3.36
C PHE A 262 4.42 13.95 4.26
N ILE A 263 5.13 12.92 3.77
CA ILE A 263 6.22 12.28 4.52
C ILE A 263 7.33 13.31 4.78
N ASN A 264 7.75 14.06 3.76
CA ASN A 264 8.80 15.07 3.93
C ASN A 264 8.36 16.21 4.84
N ALA A 265 7.18 16.81 4.60
CA ALA A 265 6.76 18.01 5.30
C ALA A 265 6.32 17.77 6.75
N TYR A 266 5.69 16.62 7.01
CA TYR A 266 4.98 16.42 8.28
C TYR A 266 5.52 15.27 9.14
N VAL A 267 6.31 14.37 8.58
CA VAL A 267 6.83 13.22 9.33
C VAL A 267 8.34 13.32 9.53
N THR A 268 9.10 13.33 8.44
CA THR A 268 10.57 13.31 8.52
C THR A 268 11.18 14.69 8.70
N GLY A 269 10.64 15.72 8.06
CA GLY A 269 11.29 17.04 7.94
C GLY A 269 12.51 17.00 7.02
N SER A 270 12.60 16.00 6.11
CA SER A 270 13.74 15.84 5.21
C SER A 270 13.76 16.93 4.12
N VAL A 271 14.97 17.37 3.80
CA VAL A 271 15.27 18.27 2.66
C VAL A 271 16.05 17.54 1.56
N GLY A 272 16.11 16.20 1.61
CA GLY A 272 16.81 15.37 0.64
C GLY A 272 16.00 15.09 -0.61
N THR A 273 16.40 14.04 -1.33
CA THR A 273 15.76 13.64 -2.59
C THR A 273 14.27 13.38 -2.38
N THR A 274 13.44 14.00 -3.24
CA THR A 274 12.01 13.70 -3.35
C THR A 274 11.75 13.09 -4.73
N PHE A 275 11.09 11.94 -4.79
CA PHE A 275 10.86 11.20 -6.02
C PHE A 275 9.50 10.52 -6.01
N THR A 276 8.79 10.59 -7.13
CA THR A 276 7.52 9.91 -7.32
C THR A 276 7.50 9.22 -8.68
N ALA A 277 7.26 7.92 -8.66
CA ALA A 277 6.98 7.14 -9.87
C ALA A 277 5.62 6.47 -9.75
N SER A 278 4.94 6.31 -10.89
CA SER A 278 3.73 5.49 -11.03
C SER A 278 3.99 4.43 -12.10
N GLY A 279 3.80 3.17 -11.73
CA GLY A 279 3.97 1.99 -12.58
C GLY A 279 2.76 1.05 -12.47
N ALA A 280 1.56 1.62 -12.36
CA ALA A 280 0.35 0.88 -12.04
C ALA A 280 0.57 -0.03 -10.81
N CYS A 281 0.19 -1.31 -10.86
CA CYS A 281 0.35 -2.24 -9.74
C CYS A 281 1.82 -2.49 -9.32
N ALA A 282 2.81 -2.02 -10.10
CA ALA A 282 4.23 -2.11 -9.81
C ALA A 282 4.81 -0.84 -9.16
N THR A 283 3.97 0.14 -8.83
CA THR A 283 4.38 1.46 -8.33
C THR A 283 5.34 1.40 -7.15
N PHE A 284 5.07 0.56 -6.16
CA PHE A 284 5.97 0.42 -5.01
C PHE A 284 7.38 -0.02 -5.43
N LEU A 285 7.50 -1.02 -6.33
CA LEU A 285 8.80 -1.50 -6.80
C LEU A 285 9.52 -0.48 -7.71
N TYR A 286 8.79 0.39 -8.42
CA TYR A 286 9.40 1.49 -9.18
C TYR A 286 10.07 2.50 -8.24
N ASN A 287 9.39 2.88 -7.17
CA ASN A 287 9.94 3.77 -6.14
C ASN A 287 11.07 3.08 -5.37
N LEU A 288 10.93 1.79 -5.05
CA LEU A 288 11.98 0.99 -4.42
C LEU A 288 13.24 0.91 -5.27
N ARG A 289 13.10 0.73 -6.61
CA ARG A 289 14.25 0.75 -7.53
C ARG A 289 14.99 2.09 -7.51
N ALA A 290 14.26 3.20 -7.54
CA ALA A 290 14.88 4.53 -7.48
C ALA A 290 15.69 4.70 -6.18
N ALA A 291 15.11 4.31 -5.05
CA ALA A 291 15.77 4.35 -3.75
C ALA A 291 17.03 3.46 -3.70
N VAL A 292 16.93 2.21 -4.18
CA VAL A 292 18.06 1.28 -4.26
C VAL A 292 19.19 1.85 -5.11
N ASN A 293 18.88 2.37 -6.30
CA ASN A 293 19.86 2.99 -7.19
C ASN A 293 20.55 4.20 -6.55
N ASP A 294 19.81 5.02 -5.80
CA ASP A 294 20.36 6.20 -5.15
C ASP A 294 21.25 5.84 -3.95
N ILE A 295 20.90 4.80 -3.18
CA ILE A 295 21.76 4.27 -2.12
C ILE A 295 23.04 3.68 -2.71
N GLN A 296 22.92 2.85 -3.75
CA GLN A 296 24.08 2.22 -4.41
C GLN A 296 25.02 3.23 -5.05
N ALA A 297 24.49 4.35 -5.53
CA ALA A 297 25.27 5.46 -6.09
C ALA A 297 25.79 6.47 -5.04
N GLY A 298 25.44 6.28 -3.75
CA GLY A 298 25.83 7.20 -2.66
C GLY A 298 25.14 8.57 -2.72
N ARG A 299 24.08 8.72 -3.52
CA ARG A 299 23.27 9.94 -3.55
C ARG A 299 22.41 10.08 -2.30
N THR A 300 21.92 8.97 -1.80
CA THR A 300 21.09 8.86 -0.59
C THR A 300 21.73 7.83 0.35
N ARG A 301 21.67 8.06 1.66
CA ARG A 301 22.10 7.11 2.68
C ARG A 301 20.93 6.45 3.41
N ILE A 302 19.80 7.18 3.48
CA ILE A 302 18.54 6.74 4.10
C ILE A 302 17.43 6.98 3.09
N ALA A 303 16.64 5.96 2.81
CA ALA A 303 15.49 6.07 1.91
C ALA A 303 14.20 5.65 2.61
N VAL A 304 13.21 6.53 2.59
CA VAL A 304 11.82 6.24 2.97
C VAL A 304 11.07 5.90 1.68
N VAL A 305 10.77 4.63 1.47
CA VAL A 305 10.04 4.17 0.29
C VAL A 305 8.60 3.85 0.68
N ALA A 306 7.65 4.47 0.01
CA ALA A 306 6.24 4.33 0.35
C ALA A 306 5.35 4.17 -0.88
N SER A 307 4.17 3.62 -0.69
CA SER A 307 3.03 3.77 -1.60
C SER A 307 1.74 3.69 -0.81
N VAL A 308 0.75 4.44 -1.26
CA VAL A 308 -0.57 4.46 -0.65
C VAL A 308 -1.66 4.46 -1.71
N GLU A 309 -2.73 3.72 -1.45
CA GLU A 309 -3.94 3.73 -2.27
C GLU A 309 -5.15 3.45 -1.38
N CYS A 310 -6.07 4.41 -1.27
CA CYS A 310 -7.33 4.28 -0.55
C CYS A 310 -8.47 4.65 -1.50
N ALA A 311 -8.60 3.89 -2.58
CA ALA A 311 -9.46 4.20 -3.72
C ALA A 311 -10.75 3.36 -3.73
N LEU A 312 -11.31 3.03 -2.56
CA LEU A 312 -12.59 2.35 -2.47
C LEU A 312 -13.75 3.36 -2.64
N THR A 313 -13.88 3.88 -3.85
CA THR A 313 -14.97 4.79 -4.24
C THR A 313 -15.79 4.16 -5.37
N PRO A 314 -17.09 4.52 -5.51
CA PRO A 314 -17.93 3.98 -6.60
C PRO A 314 -17.30 4.16 -7.98
N GLU A 315 -16.66 5.31 -8.24
CA GLU A 315 -16.07 5.64 -9.54
C GLU A 315 -14.89 4.75 -9.90
N VAL A 316 -14.01 4.46 -8.94
CA VAL A 316 -12.86 3.58 -9.15
C VAL A 316 -13.31 2.14 -9.34
N ILE A 317 -14.27 1.68 -8.54
CA ILE A 317 -14.85 0.34 -8.66
C ILE A 317 -15.58 0.18 -9.99
N GLU A 318 -16.36 1.18 -10.42
CA GLU A 318 -17.03 1.15 -11.71
C GLU A 318 -16.03 1.15 -12.87
N GLY A 319 -14.95 1.95 -12.77
CA GLY A 319 -13.89 1.99 -13.78
C GLY A 319 -13.25 0.62 -14.00
N PHE A 320 -12.82 -0.05 -12.95
CA PHE A 320 -12.27 -1.40 -13.03
C PHE A 320 -13.34 -2.46 -13.36
N GLY A 321 -14.56 -2.30 -12.86
CA GLY A 321 -15.70 -3.19 -13.14
C GLY A 321 -16.07 -3.21 -14.62
N THR A 322 -16.16 -2.03 -15.26
CA THR A 322 -16.45 -1.88 -16.69
C THR A 322 -15.37 -2.53 -17.58
N MET A 323 -14.13 -2.57 -17.12
CA MET A 323 -13.04 -3.29 -17.78
C MET A 323 -13.15 -4.82 -17.65
N GLY A 324 -14.11 -5.34 -16.87
CA GLY A 324 -14.22 -6.76 -16.55
C GLY A 324 -13.06 -7.27 -15.68
N ALA A 325 -12.38 -6.38 -14.95
CA ALA A 325 -11.18 -6.73 -14.19
C ALA A 325 -11.49 -7.21 -12.77
N LEU A 326 -12.63 -6.75 -12.19
CA LEU A 326 -13.02 -7.09 -10.82
C LEU A 326 -13.91 -8.35 -10.75
N ALA A 327 -13.72 -9.11 -9.68
CA ALA A 327 -14.61 -10.22 -9.34
C ALA A 327 -16.00 -9.68 -8.97
N ASN A 328 -17.01 -10.07 -9.75
CA ASN A 328 -18.40 -9.66 -9.55
C ASN A 328 -19.25 -10.82 -9.05
N GLU A 329 -20.39 -10.50 -8.45
CA GLU A 329 -21.30 -11.51 -7.86
C GLU A 329 -21.77 -12.55 -8.87
N GLU A 330 -22.11 -12.16 -10.09
CA GLU A 330 -22.57 -13.12 -11.11
C GLU A 330 -21.49 -14.13 -11.49
N GLY A 331 -20.26 -13.67 -11.68
CA GLY A 331 -19.10 -14.52 -11.96
C GLY A 331 -18.81 -15.48 -10.80
N LEU A 332 -18.88 -15.00 -9.56
CA LEU A 332 -18.66 -15.82 -8.37
C LEU A 332 -19.76 -16.86 -8.17
N ARG A 333 -21.03 -16.50 -8.36
CA ARG A 333 -22.17 -17.45 -8.33
C ARG A 333 -22.02 -18.56 -9.36
N LYS A 334 -21.58 -18.23 -10.57
CA LYS A 334 -21.31 -19.24 -11.62
C LYS A 334 -20.15 -20.16 -11.26
N LEU A 335 -19.05 -19.61 -10.70
CA LEU A 335 -17.89 -20.41 -10.30
C LEU A 335 -18.21 -21.38 -9.17
N ASP A 336 -18.95 -20.90 -8.15
CA ASP A 336 -19.24 -21.68 -6.93
C ASP A 336 -20.55 -22.48 -7.04
N ASN A 337 -21.30 -22.30 -8.15
CA ASN A 337 -22.62 -22.89 -8.36
C ASN A 337 -23.54 -22.67 -7.13
N THR A 338 -23.61 -21.42 -6.62
CA THR A 338 -24.37 -21.04 -5.45
C THR A 338 -24.94 -19.63 -5.57
N ASP A 339 -26.09 -19.39 -4.97
CA ASP A 339 -26.65 -18.04 -4.84
C ASP A 339 -26.02 -17.24 -3.70
N ASN A 340 -25.39 -17.91 -2.72
CA ASN A 340 -24.74 -17.30 -1.57
C ASN A 340 -23.23 -17.21 -1.78
N VAL A 341 -22.74 -16.03 -2.20
CA VAL A 341 -21.33 -15.77 -2.43
C VAL A 341 -20.60 -15.59 -1.10
N ASP A 342 -19.49 -16.32 -0.92
CA ASP A 342 -18.55 -16.06 0.16
C ASP A 342 -17.63 -14.90 -0.23
N HIS A 343 -17.93 -13.70 0.27
CA HIS A 343 -17.16 -12.48 -0.01
C HIS A 343 -15.69 -12.55 0.48
N ARG A 344 -15.33 -13.52 1.32
CA ARG A 344 -13.95 -13.73 1.76
C ARG A 344 -13.11 -14.50 0.76
N LYS A 345 -13.74 -15.24 -0.14
CA LYS A 345 -13.10 -16.04 -1.18
C LYS A 345 -13.20 -15.42 -2.58
N THR A 346 -13.32 -14.09 -2.67
CA THR A 346 -13.43 -13.41 -3.97
C THR A 346 -12.10 -13.29 -4.70
N SER A 347 -10.97 -13.25 -3.98
CA SER A 347 -9.62 -13.23 -4.55
C SER A 347 -9.01 -14.64 -4.51
N ARG A 348 -8.77 -15.23 -5.68
CA ARG A 348 -8.35 -16.64 -5.85
C ARG A 348 -7.14 -16.75 -6.79
N PRO A 349 -5.96 -16.26 -6.37
CA PRO A 349 -4.74 -16.41 -7.16
C PRO A 349 -4.50 -17.89 -7.51
N PHE A 350 -4.18 -18.16 -8.77
CA PHE A 350 -3.91 -19.51 -9.32
C PHE A 350 -5.05 -20.54 -9.20
N GLY A 351 -6.21 -20.18 -8.65
CA GLY A 351 -7.41 -21.00 -8.68
C GLY A 351 -8.37 -20.54 -9.76
N GLU A 352 -9.52 -21.22 -9.87
CA GLU A 352 -10.63 -20.75 -10.70
C GLU A 352 -11.12 -19.39 -10.16
N ASN A 353 -11.16 -18.39 -11.04
CA ASN A 353 -11.45 -17.00 -10.67
C ASN A 353 -12.13 -16.23 -11.79
N CYS A 354 -12.73 -15.07 -11.47
CA CYS A 354 -13.44 -14.22 -12.44
C CYS A 354 -12.99 -12.76 -12.42
N GLY A 355 -11.96 -12.41 -11.66
CA GLY A 355 -11.42 -11.06 -11.55
C GLY A 355 -10.65 -10.85 -10.25
N PHE A 356 -9.99 -9.70 -10.10
CA PHE A 356 -9.32 -9.37 -8.84
C PHE A 356 -10.29 -8.72 -7.84
N THR A 357 -9.94 -8.78 -6.56
CA THR A 357 -10.63 -8.04 -5.50
C THR A 357 -9.78 -6.82 -5.15
N ILE A 358 -10.33 -5.61 -5.27
CA ILE A 358 -9.65 -4.36 -4.94
C ILE A 358 -9.40 -4.25 -3.44
N GLY A 359 -8.37 -3.49 -3.01
CA GLY A 359 -8.08 -3.26 -1.59
C GLY A 359 -7.51 -1.87 -1.32
N GLU A 360 -7.57 -1.46 -0.05
CA GLU A 360 -6.85 -0.31 0.49
C GLU A 360 -5.51 -0.75 1.06
N GLY A 361 -4.50 0.11 0.96
CA GLY A 361 -3.19 -0.13 1.56
C GLY A 361 -2.35 1.13 1.68
N ALA A 362 -1.50 1.16 2.69
CA ALA A 362 -0.42 2.12 2.86
C ALA A 362 0.78 1.37 3.40
N GLN A 363 1.88 1.31 2.64
CA GLN A 363 3.08 0.56 3.00
C GLN A 363 4.31 1.44 2.91
N VAL A 364 5.16 1.38 3.95
CA VAL A 364 6.40 2.13 4.04
C VAL A 364 7.53 1.22 4.48
N VAL A 365 8.66 1.27 3.78
CA VAL A 365 9.91 0.60 4.17
C VAL A 365 11.01 1.64 4.32
N ILE A 366 11.81 1.48 5.37
CA ILE A 366 13.00 2.31 5.61
C ILE A 366 14.23 1.51 5.20
N LEU A 367 15.00 2.07 4.25
CA LEU A 367 16.28 1.53 3.83
C LEU A 367 17.43 2.41 4.31
N MET A 368 18.54 1.79 4.68
CA MET A 368 19.82 2.46 4.94
C MET A 368 20.94 1.81 4.13
N ASP A 369 21.99 2.56 3.81
CA ASP A 369 23.22 1.93 3.36
C ASP A 369 23.79 1.04 4.48
N ASP A 370 24.47 -0.04 4.11
CA ASP A 370 24.98 -1.02 5.05
C ASP A 370 25.96 -0.43 6.09
N ALA A 371 26.77 0.54 5.70
CA ALA A 371 27.71 1.18 6.62
C ALA A 371 26.98 1.96 7.70
N LEU A 372 25.96 2.74 7.33
CA LEU A 372 25.14 3.50 8.28
C LEU A 372 24.32 2.57 9.19
N ALA A 373 23.74 1.50 8.62
CA ALA A 373 22.98 0.53 9.41
C ALA A 373 23.85 -0.12 10.51
N ILE A 374 25.08 -0.50 10.17
CA ILE A 374 26.06 -1.02 11.14
C ILE A 374 26.48 0.07 12.13
N GLU A 375 26.77 1.29 11.66
CA GLU A 375 27.16 2.42 12.50
C GLU A 375 26.12 2.76 13.55
N LEU A 376 24.83 2.77 13.19
CA LEU A 376 23.74 3.11 14.10
C LEU A 376 23.25 1.94 14.96
N GLY A 377 23.67 0.72 14.69
CA GLY A 377 23.14 -0.48 15.34
C GLY A 377 21.68 -0.75 14.95
N ALA A 378 21.29 -0.44 13.70
CA ALA A 378 19.97 -0.70 13.19
C ALA A 378 19.71 -2.20 13.06
N GLU A 379 18.50 -2.68 13.37
CA GLU A 379 18.18 -4.08 13.12
C GLU A 379 18.20 -4.38 11.62
N ILE A 380 18.91 -5.43 11.24
CA ILE A 380 18.97 -5.92 9.87
C ILE A 380 17.77 -6.85 9.64
N MET A 381 16.68 -6.31 9.11
CA MET A 381 15.47 -7.07 8.77
C MET A 381 15.59 -7.80 7.43
N GLY A 382 16.65 -7.54 6.67
CA GLY A 382 16.94 -8.09 5.35
C GLY A 382 17.63 -7.05 4.48
N SER A 383 17.83 -7.35 3.20
CA SER A 383 18.39 -6.39 2.23
C SER A 383 17.66 -6.48 0.89
N VAL A 384 17.56 -5.35 0.19
CA VAL A 384 17.09 -5.30 -1.19
C VAL A 384 18.31 -5.22 -2.11
N VAL A 385 18.61 -6.32 -2.78
CA VAL A 385 19.84 -6.43 -3.59
C VAL A 385 19.73 -5.60 -4.86
N ASP A 386 18.62 -5.76 -5.57
CA ASP A 386 18.28 -4.98 -6.76
C ASP A 386 16.79 -5.10 -7.08
N VAL A 387 16.30 -4.21 -7.95
CA VAL A 387 14.95 -4.21 -8.49
C VAL A 387 15.01 -4.05 -10.00
N PHE A 388 14.64 -5.07 -10.75
CA PHE A 388 14.58 -5.01 -12.21
C PHE A 388 13.21 -4.52 -12.67
N VAL A 389 13.21 -3.58 -13.61
CA VAL A 389 12.01 -2.99 -14.20
C VAL A 389 12.10 -3.04 -15.72
N ASN A 390 11.10 -3.63 -16.39
CA ASN A 390 11.07 -3.75 -17.84
C ASN A 390 9.66 -3.55 -18.40
N ALA A 391 9.56 -2.94 -19.56
CA ALA A 391 8.32 -2.82 -20.31
C ALA A 391 8.02 -4.09 -21.10
N ASP A 392 6.75 -4.29 -21.46
CA ASP A 392 6.31 -5.43 -22.31
C ASP A 392 6.57 -5.22 -23.81
N GLY A 393 6.98 -4.02 -24.23
CA GLY A 393 7.17 -3.71 -25.65
C GLY A 393 5.85 -3.57 -26.41
N VAL A 394 5.85 -3.92 -27.70
CA VAL A 394 4.68 -3.80 -28.57
C VAL A 394 3.64 -4.86 -28.18
N LYS A 395 2.39 -4.43 -27.97
CA LYS A 395 1.30 -5.29 -27.54
C LYS A 395 0.05 -5.12 -28.41
N LYS A 396 -0.76 -6.16 -28.44
CA LYS A 396 -2.05 -6.17 -29.14
C LYS A 396 -3.09 -5.26 -28.47
N SER A 397 -3.01 -5.09 -27.16
CA SER A 397 -3.80 -4.16 -26.36
C SER A 397 -3.05 -3.77 -25.08
N ILE A 398 -3.49 -2.72 -24.40
CA ILE A 398 -2.88 -2.27 -23.13
C ILE A 398 -2.87 -3.37 -22.06
N THR A 399 -3.89 -4.21 -22.04
CA THR A 399 -4.04 -5.29 -21.05
C THR A 399 -3.35 -6.59 -21.45
N ALA A 400 -2.93 -6.73 -22.71
CA ALA A 400 -2.29 -7.96 -23.19
C ALA A 400 -0.95 -8.22 -22.46
N PRO A 401 -0.59 -9.48 -22.19
CA PRO A 401 0.72 -9.83 -21.64
C PRO A 401 1.85 -9.57 -22.64
N GLY A 402 3.06 -9.43 -22.13
CA GLY A 402 4.28 -9.27 -22.91
C GLY A 402 5.50 -9.85 -22.20
N PRO A 403 6.71 -9.69 -22.78
CA PRO A 403 7.93 -10.34 -22.29
C PRO A 403 8.58 -9.68 -21.08
N GLY A 404 8.14 -8.50 -20.67
CA GLY A 404 8.83 -7.70 -19.66
C GLY A 404 9.02 -8.42 -18.33
N ASN A 405 8.02 -9.19 -17.88
CA ASN A 405 8.12 -9.90 -16.62
C ASN A 405 9.04 -11.14 -16.68
N TYR A 406 9.19 -11.79 -17.85
CA TYR A 406 10.23 -12.80 -18.04
C TYR A 406 11.63 -12.21 -17.79
N ILE A 407 11.87 -11.01 -18.32
CA ILE A 407 13.17 -10.34 -18.18
C ILE A 407 13.43 -9.97 -16.72
N THR A 408 12.46 -9.36 -16.03
CA THR A 408 12.64 -8.94 -14.65
C THR A 408 12.87 -10.12 -13.73
N MET A 409 12.09 -11.21 -13.89
CA MET A 409 12.20 -12.40 -13.07
C MET A 409 13.51 -13.14 -13.32
N ALA A 410 13.87 -13.39 -14.59
CA ALA A 410 15.11 -14.08 -14.94
C ALA A 410 16.37 -13.32 -14.45
N LYS A 411 16.40 -11.99 -14.58
CA LYS A 411 17.51 -11.17 -14.05
C LYS A 411 17.60 -11.23 -12.53
N SER A 412 16.45 -11.18 -11.83
CA SER A 412 16.42 -11.28 -10.37
C SER A 412 16.95 -12.63 -9.89
N VAL A 413 16.55 -13.72 -10.55
CA VAL A 413 17.00 -15.08 -10.22
C VAL A 413 18.49 -15.25 -10.53
N ALA A 414 18.96 -14.81 -11.69
CA ALA A 414 20.37 -14.87 -12.04
C ALA A 414 21.26 -14.08 -11.07
N LEU A 415 20.82 -12.89 -10.65
CA LEU A 415 21.57 -12.10 -9.66
C LEU A 415 21.59 -12.79 -8.29
N ALA A 416 20.47 -13.35 -7.87
CA ALA A 416 20.40 -14.08 -6.59
C ALA A 416 21.34 -15.30 -6.59
N GLU A 417 21.39 -16.07 -7.68
CA GLU A 417 22.30 -17.20 -7.82
C GLU A 417 23.79 -16.76 -7.73
N GLN A 418 24.14 -15.68 -8.42
CA GLN A 418 25.51 -15.15 -8.42
C GLN A 418 25.99 -14.74 -7.02
N ILE A 419 25.08 -14.23 -6.17
CA ILE A 419 25.45 -13.71 -4.85
C ILE A 419 25.30 -14.77 -3.76
N ALA A 420 24.18 -15.50 -3.74
CA ALA A 420 23.83 -16.45 -2.69
C ALA A 420 24.23 -17.90 -3.01
N GLY A 421 24.48 -18.20 -4.28
CA GLY A 421 24.82 -19.53 -4.77
C GLY A 421 23.60 -20.36 -5.17
N THR A 422 23.86 -21.40 -5.97
CA THR A 422 22.83 -22.26 -6.58
C THR A 422 22.01 -23.03 -5.53
N GLU A 423 22.62 -23.47 -4.43
CA GLU A 423 21.92 -24.20 -3.36
C GLU A 423 20.88 -23.31 -2.67
N ALA A 424 21.25 -22.08 -2.26
CA ALA A 424 20.33 -21.14 -1.64
C ALA A 424 19.18 -20.80 -2.58
N LEU A 425 19.48 -20.61 -3.88
CA LEU A 425 18.45 -20.36 -4.89
C LEU A 425 17.47 -21.52 -4.99
N LYS A 426 17.93 -22.75 -5.10
CA LYS A 426 17.06 -23.91 -5.36
C LYS A 426 16.25 -24.34 -4.14
N GLU A 427 16.87 -24.34 -2.97
CA GLU A 427 16.29 -24.93 -1.77
C GLU A 427 15.64 -23.91 -0.83
N ARG A 428 16.16 -22.67 -0.79
CA ARG A 428 15.77 -21.64 0.19
C ARG A 428 15.30 -20.35 -0.45
N SER A 429 14.69 -20.44 -1.65
CA SER A 429 14.03 -19.30 -2.28
C SER A 429 12.53 -19.50 -2.41
N PHE A 430 11.79 -18.39 -2.54
CA PHE A 430 10.35 -18.40 -2.78
C PHE A 430 9.89 -17.15 -3.53
N ILE A 431 8.68 -17.22 -4.07
CA ILE A 431 8.05 -16.16 -4.86
C ILE A 431 6.90 -15.54 -4.08
N LEU A 432 6.89 -14.23 -3.97
CA LEU A 432 5.70 -13.44 -3.68
C LEU A 432 5.09 -13.04 -5.02
N ALA A 433 4.07 -13.78 -5.43
CA ALA A 433 3.45 -13.63 -6.73
C ALA A 433 2.66 -12.32 -6.86
N HIS A 434 2.63 -11.76 -8.06
CA HIS A 434 1.66 -10.71 -8.36
C HIS A 434 0.23 -11.19 -8.07
N GLY A 435 -0.12 -12.41 -8.49
CA GLY A 435 -1.29 -13.15 -8.02
C GLY A 435 -2.59 -12.37 -8.06
N SER A 436 -2.91 -11.71 -9.19
CA SER A 436 -4.04 -10.78 -9.27
C SER A 436 -5.43 -11.42 -9.23
N SER A 437 -5.54 -12.75 -9.23
CA SER A 437 -6.83 -13.46 -9.27
C SER A 437 -7.64 -13.20 -10.55
N THR A 438 -6.98 -12.98 -11.69
CA THR A 438 -7.64 -12.88 -12.98
C THR A 438 -7.32 -14.10 -13.86
N PRO A 439 -8.26 -14.58 -14.69
CA PRO A 439 -8.04 -15.78 -15.54
C PRO A 439 -6.76 -15.68 -16.38
N GLN A 440 -6.55 -14.54 -17.04
CA GLN A 440 -5.37 -14.35 -17.89
C GLN A 440 -4.07 -14.33 -17.09
N ASN A 441 -4.06 -13.72 -15.87
CA ASN A 441 -2.83 -13.60 -15.11
C ASN A 441 -2.38 -14.95 -14.53
N ARG A 442 -3.31 -15.81 -14.06
CA ARG A 442 -2.93 -17.11 -13.49
C ARG A 442 -2.13 -17.96 -14.48
N VAL A 443 -2.54 -17.95 -15.75
CA VAL A 443 -1.85 -18.68 -16.83
C VAL A 443 -0.52 -18.01 -17.19
N THR A 444 -0.53 -16.70 -17.45
CA THR A 444 0.68 -16.01 -17.92
C THR A 444 1.75 -15.92 -16.85
N GLU A 445 1.37 -15.70 -15.59
CA GLU A 445 2.31 -15.58 -14.48
C GLU A 445 2.92 -16.94 -14.11
N SER A 446 2.11 -18.00 -14.04
CA SER A 446 2.62 -19.35 -13.79
C SER A 446 3.55 -19.83 -14.89
N LEU A 447 3.27 -19.50 -16.16
CA LEU A 447 4.16 -19.83 -17.28
C LEU A 447 5.52 -19.15 -17.14
N ILE A 448 5.56 -17.87 -16.69
CA ILE A 448 6.82 -17.17 -16.43
C ILE A 448 7.63 -17.90 -15.36
N TYR A 449 7.00 -18.23 -14.23
CA TYR A 449 7.66 -18.92 -13.13
C TYR A 449 8.14 -20.32 -13.53
N HIS A 450 7.30 -21.08 -14.22
CA HIS A 450 7.67 -22.39 -14.77
C HIS A 450 8.91 -22.32 -15.68
N LYS A 451 8.92 -21.39 -16.65
CA LYS A 451 10.05 -21.23 -17.58
C LYS A 451 11.35 -20.81 -16.88
N VAL A 452 11.26 -19.92 -15.89
CA VAL A 452 12.44 -19.52 -15.11
C VAL A 452 12.90 -20.67 -14.22
N ALA A 453 11.98 -21.39 -13.56
CA ALA A 453 12.31 -22.54 -12.73
C ALA A 453 12.97 -23.67 -13.55
N GLU A 454 12.46 -23.97 -14.75
CA GLU A 454 13.04 -24.92 -15.70
C GLU A 454 14.49 -24.53 -16.06
N ALA A 455 14.72 -23.25 -16.41
CA ALA A 455 16.04 -22.76 -16.83
C ALA A 455 17.10 -22.80 -15.71
N PHE A 456 16.69 -22.55 -14.47
CA PHE A 456 17.59 -22.56 -13.28
C PHE A 456 17.51 -23.89 -12.50
N ALA A 457 16.82 -24.89 -13.02
CA ALA A 457 16.62 -26.20 -12.42
C ALA A 457 16.12 -26.14 -10.96
N ILE A 458 15.12 -25.24 -10.72
CA ILE A 458 14.42 -25.12 -9.44
C ILE A 458 13.20 -26.04 -9.49
N ASN A 459 13.02 -26.91 -8.50
CA ASN A 459 11.87 -27.80 -8.40
C ASN A 459 11.09 -27.53 -7.11
N GLY A 460 9.76 -27.54 -7.22
CA GLY A 460 8.89 -27.25 -6.08
C GLY A 460 9.08 -25.82 -5.54
N TRP A 461 9.23 -24.85 -6.45
CA TRP A 461 9.45 -23.46 -6.07
C TRP A 461 8.24 -22.90 -5.34
N LYS A 462 8.41 -22.51 -4.09
CA LYS A 462 7.31 -22.08 -3.22
C LYS A 462 6.72 -20.76 -3.68
N VAL A 463 5.40 -20.69 -3.76
CA VAL A 463 4.67 -19.50 -4.22
C VAL A 463 3.64 -19.08 -3.19
N ALA A 464 3.72 -17.81 -2.73
CA ALA A 464 2.71 -17.19 -1.88
C ALA A 464 2.09 -15.98 -2.58
N ALA A 465 0.82 -15.66 -2.29
CA ALA A 465 0.08 -14.58 -2.93
C ALA A 465 -0.74 -13.79 -1.89
N PRO A 466 -0.23 -12.66 -1.35
CA PRO A 466 -0.91 -11.89 -0.30
C PRO A 466 -2.27 -11.34 -0.72
N LYS A 467 -2.49 -11.12 -2.02
CA LYS A 467 -3.77 -10.63 -2.54
C LYS A 467 -4.96 -11.58 -2.29
N ALA A 468 -4.69 -12.85 -2.00
CA ALA A 468 -5.73 -13.78 -1.53
C ALA A 468 -6.40 -13.30 -0.25
N PHE A 469 -5.70 -12.54 0.58
CA PHE A 469 -6.13 -12.14 1.92
C PHE A 469 -6.48 -10.65 2.03
N VAL A 470 -5.64 -9.80 1.44
CA VAL A 470 -5.77 -8.34 1.57
C VAL A 470 -6.36 -7.66 0.34
N GLY A 471 -6.65 -8.44 -0.70
CA GLY A 471 -7.06 -7.90 -2.00
C GLY A 471 -5.89 -7.24 -2.75
N HIS A 472 -6.19 -6.64 -3.87
CA HIS A 472 -5.23 -5.91 -4.66
C HIS A 472 -5.22 -4.43 -4.25
N THR A 473 -4.25 -4.04 -3.46
CA THR A 473 -4.09 -2.67 -2.94
C THR A 473 -3.51 -1.70 -3.98
N ILE A 474 -3.36 -2.12 -5.22
CA ILE A 474 -2.90 -1.36 -6.40
C ILE A 474 -1.46 -0.85 -6.21
N ALA A 475 -1.24 0.44 -5.90
CA ALA A 475 0.10 1.02 -5.77
C ALA A 475 0.94 0.36 -4.66
N PRO A 476 0.45 0.14 -3.44
CA PRO A 476 1.22 -0.50 -2.36
C PRO A 476 1.29 -2.03 -2.43
N ALA A 477 0.69 -2.68 -3.44
CA ALA A 477 0.59 -4.15 -3.50
C ALA A 477 1.91 -4.90 -3.33
N SER A 478 3.02 -4.37 -3.86
CA SER A 478 4.33 -4.99 -3.66
C SER A 478 4.96 -4.64 -2.31
N GLY A 479 4.48 -3.61 -1.64
CA GLY A 479 4.77 -3.35 -0.22
C GLY A 479 4.13 -4.41 0.67
N ASP A 480 2.88 -4.81 0.38
CA ASP A 480 2.22 -5.95 1.06
C ASP A 480 2.99 -7.26 0.86
N GLN A 481 3.50 -7.49 -0.37
CA GLN A 481 4.35 -8.63 -0.67
C GLN A 481 5.67 -8.57 0.13
N LEU A 482 6.32 -7.42 0.22
CA LEU A 482 7.54 -7.25 1.00
C LEU A 482 7.28 -7.50 2.49
N ALA A 483 6.20 -6.96 3.05
CA ALA A 483 5.80 -7.23 4.44
C ALA A 483 5.56 -8.73 4.69
N MET A 484 4.95 -9.43 3.74
CA MET A 484 4.79 -10.90 3.79
C MET A 484 6.13 -11.62 3.72
N ALA A 485 7.07 -11.18 2.87
CA ALA A 485 8.41 -11.78 2.79
C ALA A 485 9.13 -11.71 4.12
N LEU A 486 9.12 -10.54 4.78
CA LEU A 486 9.73 -10.36 6.10
C LEU A 486 9.04 -11.25 7.16
N GLY A 487 7.73 -11.42 7.06
CA GLY A 487 6.97 -12.35 7.92
C GLY A 487 7.39 -13.80 7.72
N VAL A 488 7.56 -14.26 6.48
CA VAL A 488 8.07 -15.62 6.17
C VAL A 488 9.47 -15.82 6.75
N PHE A 489 10.39 -14.86 6.56
CA PHE A 489 11.74 -14.93 7.11
C PHE A 489 11.77 -15.01 8.63
N SER A 490 10.84 -14.32 9.31
CA SER A 490 10.80 -14.27 10.77
C SER A 490 10.12 -15.48 11.41
N HIS A 491 9.08 -16.02 10.77
CA HIS A 491 8.23 -17.05 11.38
C HIS A 491 8.43 -18.45 10.80
N ASN A 492 9.12 -18.60 9.67
CA ASN A 492 9.27 -19.89 8.95
C ASN A 492 7.91 -20.53 8.63
N ILE A 493 6.91 -19.73 8.35
CA ILE A 493 5.59 -20.17 7.90
C ILE A 493 5.36 -19.63 6.49
N MET A 494 5.06 -20.52 5.54
CA MET A 494 4.71 -20.14 4.19
C MET A 494 3.17 -20.02 4.09
N PRO A 495 2.66 -18.83 3.73
CA PRO A 495 1.23 -18.67 3.52
C PRO A 495 0.77 -19.41 2.27
N GLY A 496 -0.16 -20.37 2.44
CA GLY A 496 -0.86 -20.98 1.32
C GLY A 496 -2.05 -20.11 0.90
N ILE A 497 -2.59 -20.35 -0.27
CA ILE A 497 -3.72 -19.60 -0.85
C ILE A 497 -5.02 -20.23 -0.38
N THR A 498 -5.44 -19.93 0.85
CA THR A 498 -6.59 -20.59 1.51
C THR A 498 -7.95 -20.24 0.89
N THR A 499 -7.98 -19.34 -0.08
CA THR A 499 -9.19 -18.94 -0.81
C THR A 499 -9.52 -19.82 -2.00
N ILE A 500 -8.65 -20.79 -2.32
CA ILE A 500 -8.87 -21.77 -3.39
C ILE A 500 -8.98 -23.19 -2.82
N ASP A 501 -9.78 -24.02 -3.45
CA ASP A 501 -9.88 -25.45 -3.11
C ASP A 501 -8.80 -26.26 -3.82
N LYS A 502 -8.50 -25.91 -5.08
CA LYS A 502 -7.42 -26.48 -5.90
C LYS A 502 -6.80 -25.42 -6.81
N VAL A 503 -5.59 -25.70 -7.28
CA VAL A 503 -4.96 -24.96 -8.38
C VAL A 503 -5.75 -25.24 -9.67
N ALA A 504 -5.99 -24.20 -10.49
CA ALA A 504 -6.73 -24.35 -11.73
C ALA A 504 -5.93 -25.17 -12.77
N ASP A 505 -6.65 -25.93 -13.59
CA ASP A 505 -6.06 -26.90 -14.51
C ASP A 505 -5.20 -26.27 -15.63
N ASP A 506 -5.36 -24.95 -15.88
CA ASP A 506 -4.59 -24.17 -16.86
C ASP A 506 -3.34 -23.47 -16.28
N VAL A 507 -3.02 -23.71 -15.01
CA VAL A 507 -1.83 -23.20 -14.33
C VAL A 507 -0.62 -24.09 -14.61
N HIS A 508 0.49 -23.50 -15.03
CA HIS A 508 1.76 -24.20 -15.27
C HIS A 508 2.48 -24.48 -13.94
N ALA A 509 2.08 -25.52 -13.23
CA ALA A 509 2.51 -25.82 -11.87
C ALA A 509 3.65 -26.85 -11.76
N GLU A 510 4.20 -27.38 -12.86
CA GLU A 510 5.14 -28.51 -12.87
C GLU A 510 6.38 -28.31 -11.98
N HIS A 511 6.87 -27.07 -11.89
CA HIS A 511 8.02 -26.71 -11.06
C HIS A 511 7.66 -25.88 -9.82
N LEU A 512 6.34 -25.65 -9.57
CA LEU A 512 5.87 -24.75 -8.53
C LEU A 512 5.21 -25.51 -7.38
N ASP A 513 5.43 -25.04 -6.16
CA ASP A 513 4.72 -25.51 -4.96
C ASP A 513 3.67 -24.45 -4.56
N ILE A 514 2.46 -24.59 -5.09
CA ILE A 514 1.30 -23.73 -4.81
C ILE A 514 0.34 -24.51 -3.92
N ARG A 515 0.20 -24.11 -2.65
CA ARG A 515 -0.65 -24.81 -1.67
C ARG A 515 -1.84 -23.97 -1.28
N ASN A 516 -2.93 -24.64 -0.94
CA ASN A 516 -4.18 -24.04 -0.46
C ASN A 516 -4.29 -23.99 1.09
N ALA A 517 -3.23 -24.34 1.80
CA ALA A 517 -3.15 -24.28 3.26
C ALA A 517 -1.79 -23.70 3.70
N HIS A 518 -1.77 -22.97 4.80
CA HIS A 518 -0.52 -22.50 5.41
C HIS A 518 0.31 -23.68 5.92
N TYR A 519 1.64 -23.58 5.85
CA TYR A 519 2.53 -24.66 6.28
C TYR A 519 3.86 -24.11 6.81
N GLU A 520 4.45 -24.86 7.74
CA GLU A 520 5.80 -24.60 8.21
C GLU A 520 6.82 -24.89 7.10
N CYS A 521 7.83 -24.05 6.97
CA CYS A 521 8.93 -24.22 6.04
C CYS A 521 10.28 -24.10 6.76
N GLN A 522 11.33 -24.62 6.13
CA GLN A 522 12.68 -24.34 6.59
C GLN A 522 12.99 -22.83 6.49
N PRO A 523 14.03 -22.33 7.21
CA PRO A 523 14.46 -20.96 7.05
C PRO A 523 14.77 -20.64 5.58
N MET A 524 14.12 -19.60 5.07
CA MET A 524 14.26 -19.15 3.69
C MET A 524 15.31 -18.03 3.61
N ASP A 525 16.06 -17.98 2.52
CA ASP A 525 17.13 -17.01 2.31
C ASP A 525 16.77 -15.91 1.30
N ILE A 526 15.96 -16.24 0.29
CA ILE A 526 15.70 -15.38 -0.86
C ILE A 526 14.20 -15.27 -1.12
N ALA A 527 13.70 -14.05 -1.20
CA ALA A 527 12.35 -13.76 -1.67
C ALA A 527 12.40 -12.98 -2.99
N PHE A 528 11.62 -13.43 -3.97
CA PHE A 528 11.37 -12.68 -5.20
C PHE A 528 10.01 -12.00 -5.12
N VAL A 529 10.02 -10.67 -5.00
CA VAL A 529 8.80 -9.86 -4.98
C VAL A 529 8.46 -9.47 -6.41
N ASN A 530 7.45 -10.11 -6.99
CA ASN A 530 7.09 -9.93 -8.39
C ASN A 530 5.85 -9.08 -8.58
N SER A 531 5.86 -8.16 -9.53
CA SER A 531 4.72 -7.31 -9.88
C SER A 531 4.56 -7.13 -11.38
N LYS A 532 3.29 -7.18 -11.83
CA LYS A 532 2.88 -6.96 -13.22
C LYS A 532 1.86 -5.82 -13.23
N GLY A 533 2.30 -4.64 -13.61
CA GLY A 533 1.45 -3.46 -13.67
C GLY A 533 0.69 -3.34 -14.99
N PHE A 534 -0.54 -2.87 -14.89
CA PHE A 534 -1.36 -2.47 -16.02
C PHE A 534 -0.57 -1.58 -17.00
N GLY A 535 -0.73 -1.78 -18.29
CA GLY A 535 0.04 -1.06 -19.32
C GLY A 535 1.38 -1.72 -19.71
N GLY A 536 1.81 -2.77 -18.99
CA GLY A 536 3.08 -3.46 -19.26
C GLY A 536 4.23 -2.99 -18.36
N ASN A 537 3.92 -2.54 -17.17
CA ASN A 537 4.88 -2.14 -16.14
C ASN A 537 5.26 -3.37 -15.30
N ASN A 538 6.40 -3.98 -15.58
CA ASN A 538 6.85 -5.18 -14.86
C ASN A 538 8.02 -4.84 -13.95
N ALA A 539 8.00 -5.39 -12.74
CA ALA A 539 9.09 -5.24 -11.78
C ALA A 539 9.26 -6.50 -10.93
N THR A 540 10.51 -6.84 -10.63
CA THR A 540 10.85 -7.91 -9.68
C THR A 540 11.99 -7.45 -8.80
N ALA A 541 11.81 -7.52 -7.47
CA ALA A 541 12.84 -7.24 -6.49
C ALA A 541 13.42 -8.54 -5.94
N THR A 542 14.75 -8.56 -5.75
CA THR A 542 15.48 -9.62 -5.03
C THR A 542 15.71 -9.16 -3.60
N VAL A 543 15.15 -9.88 -2.64
CA VAL A 543 15.22 -9.58 -1.21
C VAL A 543 15.88 -10.74 -0.48
N PHE A 544 16.92 -10.45 0.29
CA PHE A 544 17.62 -11.43 1.12
C PHE A 544 17.16 -11.37 2.58
N SER A 545 17.12 -12.53 3.20
CA SER A 545 16.77 -12.70 4.62
C SER A 545 17.74 -11.98 5.54
N PRO A 546 17.36 -11.72 6.79
CA PRO A 546 18.27 -11.18 7.81
C PRO A 546 19.52 -12.04 7.98
N SER A 547 19.39 -13.37 7.98
CA SER A 547 20.49 -14.32 8.14
C SER A 547 21.48 -14.24 6.99
N LEU A 548 21.02 -14.34 5.75
CA LEU A 548 21.86 -14.26 4.56
C LEU A 548 22.52 -12.87 4.45
N THR A 549 21.78 -11.79 4.72
CA THR A 549 22.32 -10.42 4.72
C THR A 549 23.47 -10.28 5.70
N LYS A 550 23.32 -10.76 6.95
CA LYS A 550 24.40 -10.73 7.95
C LYS A 550 25.61 -11.56 7.53
N GLN A 551 25.39 -12.75 6.93
CA GLN A 551 26.50 -13.58 6.39
C GLN A 551 27.30 -12.85 5.29
N LEU A 552 26.61 -12.10 4.42
CA LEU A 552 27.28 -11.32 3.37
C LEU A 552 28.06 -10.14 3.96
N LEU A 553 27.49 -9.44 4.94
CA LEU A 553 28.14 -8.31 5.61
C LEU A 553 29.33 -8.74 6.47
N ASN A 554 29.34 -9.96 7.03
CA ASN A 554 30.50 -10.52 7.72
C ASN A 554 31.78 -10.63 6.84
N LYS A 555 31.59 -10.69 5.51
CA LYS A 555 32.70 -10.64 4.55
C LYS A 555 33.23 -9.22 4.31
N ARG A 556 32.50 -8.20 4.73
CA ARG A 556 32.76 -6.77 4.45
C ARG A 556 33.29 -6.03 5.67
N TYR A 557 32.79 -6.36 6.86
CA TYR A 557 33.10 -5.69 8.12
C TYR A 557 33.89 -6.58 9.05
N ASP A 558 34.84 -5.99 9.80
CA ASP A 558 35.65 -6.67 10.77
C ASP A 558 34.93 -6.91 12.12
N ASP A 559 35.56 -7.70 12.99
CA ASP A 559 35.01 -8.04 14.31
C ASP A 559 34.80 -6.79 15.19
N LYS A 560 35.59 -5.74 15.03
CA LYS A 560 35.42 -4.49 15.78
C LYS A 560 34.14 -3.79 15.40
N ALA A 561 33.84 -3.70 14.10
CA ALA A 561 32.58 -3.12 13.61
C ALA A 561 31.38 -3.92 14.11
N TRP A 562 31.45 -5.26 14.07
CA TRP A 562 30.40 -6.13 14.56
C TRP A 562 30.16 -6.05 16.07
N ASN A 563 31.22 -5.93 16.87
CA ASN A 563 31.09 -5.76 18.31
C ASN A 563 30.41 -4.42 18.65
N CYS A 564 30.85 -3.32 18.02
CA CYS A 564 30.19 -2.03 18.18
C CYS A 564 28.73 -2.02 17.72
N TYR A 565 28.43 -2.73 16.63
CA TYR A 565 27.08 -2.93 16.14
C TYR A 565 26.22 -3.67 17.18
N GLY A 566 26.73 -4.79 17.73
CA GLY A 566 26.04 -5.59 18.74
C GLY A 566 25.67 -4.78 19.99
N ASP A 567 26.60 -3.97 20.50
CA ASP A 567 26.36 -3.10 21.67
C ASP A 567 25.20 -2.11 21.44
N ARG A 568 25.15 -1.49 20.24
CA ARG A 568 24.08 -0.54 19.86
C ARG A 568 22.76 -1.24 19.57
N LEU A 569 22.79 -2.40 18.95
CA LEU A 569 21.61 -3.19 18.62
C LEU A 569 20.78 -3.54 19.86
N VAL A 570 21.42 -3.73 21.02
CA VAL A 570 20.69 -3.98 22.28
C VAL A 570 19.72 -2.85 22.60
N GLN A 571 20.14 -1.60 22.46
CA GLN A 571 19.28 -0.44 22.68
C GLN A 571 18.19 -0.34 21.61
N THR A 572 18.55 -0.51 20.33
CA THR A 572 17.60 -0.52 19.21
C THR A 572 16.48 -1.53 19.45
N THR A 573 16.84 -2.77 19.79
CA THR A 573 15.86 -3.84 20.05
C THR A 573 14.97 -3.53 21.26
N ALA A 574 15.52 -2.89 22.31
CA ALA A 574 14.72 -2.45 23.46
C ALA A 574 13.67 -1.40 23.07
N MET A 575 14.05 -0.41 22.27
CA MET A 575 13.14 0.61 21.76
C MET A 575 12.07 0.04 20.81
N GLN A 576 12.44 -0.91 19.96
CA GLN A 576 11.49 -1.64 19.11
C GLN A 576 10.42 -2.36 19.94
N ARG A 577 10.82 -3.09 20.99
CA ARG A 577 9.89 -3.77 21.89
C ARG A 577 8.98 -2.78 22.62
N GLN A 578 9.53 -1.65 23.07
CA GLN A 578 8.73 -0.60 23.71
C GLN A 578 7.66 -0.07 22.75
N TYR A 579 8.03 0.26 21.51
CA TYR A 579 7.06 0.72 20.52
C TYR A 579 6.05 -0.37 20.15
N GLN A 580 6.49 -1.61 19.93
CA GLN A 580 5.58 -2.72 19.63
C GLN A 580 4.52 -2.89 20.73
N ASN A 581 4.93 -2.90 22.00
CA ASN A 581 4.01 -3.03 23.13
C ASN A 581 3.03 -1.84 23.19
N ALA A 582 3.50 -0.61 22.99
CA ALA A 582 2.65 0.57 22.96
C ALA A 582 1.64 0.50 21.79
N ALA A 583 2.09 0.13 20.60
CA ALA A 583 1.25 0.00 19.42
C ALA A 583 0.22 -1.13 19.54
N ASP A 584 0.57 -2.25 20.16
CA ASP A 584 -0.37 -3.36 20.44
C ASP A 584 -1.43 -2.95 21.48
N LEU A 585 -1.18 -1.91 22.28
CA LEU A 585 -2.15 -1.28 23.18
C LEU A 585 -2.87 -0.07 22.55
N GLY A 586 -2.69 0.18 21.25
CA GLY A 586 -3.32 1.29 20.54
C GLY A 586 -2.67 2.66 20.78
N GLN A 587 -1.48 2.69 21.37
CA GLN A 587 -0.75 3.92 21.71
C GLN A 587 0.29 4.24 20.63
N TYR A 588 -0.17 4.79 19.50
CA TYR A 588 0.69 4.96 18.32
C TYR A 588 1.57 6.21 18.33
N GLU A 589 1.21 7.28 19.03
CA GLU A 589 1.90 8.57 19.07
C GLU A 589 2.37 9.03 17.67
N LEU A 590 1.44 9.40 16.79
CA LEU A 590 1.74 9.74 15.41
C LEU A 590 2.68 10.95 15.29
N ILE A 591 3.64 10.85 14.39
CA ILE A 591 4.52 11.96 14.03
C ILE A 591 3.77 12.85 13.03
N TYR A 592 3.37 14.04 13.47
CA TYR A 592 2.73 15.04 12.62
C TYR A 592 3.19 16.45 13.00
N LYS A 593 4.19 16.95 12.25
CA LYS A 593 4.90 18.22 12.54
C LYS A 593 4.30 19.40 11.77
N PHE A 594 3.00 19.64 11.90
CA PHE A 594 2.37 20.77 11.18
C PHE A 594 2.82 22.12 11.74
N GLY A 595 3.61 22.87 10.95
CA GLY A 595 4.14 24.18 11.32
C GLY A 595 5.23 24.17 12.40
N ASN A 596 5.63 23.00 12.91
CA ASN A 596 6.66 22.86 13.92
C ASN A 596 8.02 22.55 13.29
N GLY A 597 9.09 23.26 13.71
CA GLY A 597 10.44 23.01 13.21
C GLY A 597 10.68 23.57 11.80
N MET A 598 9.93 24.58 11.38
CA MET A 598 10.19 25.28 10.12
C MET A 598 11.60 25.90 10.15
N LEU A 599 12.33 25.75 9.04
CA LEU A 599 13.66 26.35 8.89
C LEU A 599 13.54 27.87 8.81
N ASP A 600 14.42 28.56 9.55
CA ASP A 600 14.61 30.00 9.37
C ASP A 600 15.59 30.23 8.20
N GLU A 601 15.07 30.66 7.05
CA GLU A 601 15.87 30.91 5.86
C GLU A 601 16.93 32.01 6.09
N ALA A 602 16.74 32.91 7.04
CA ALA A 602 17.73 33.94 7.38
C ALA A 602 19.02 33.35 7.99
N GLY A 603 18.94 32.13 8.54
CA GLY A 603 20.10 31.39 9.07
C GLY A 603 20.86 30.57 8.02
N LEU A 604 20.41 30.52 6.76
CA LEU A 604 21.06 29.83 5.64
C LEU A 604 22.42 30.46 5.31
N LYS A 605 23.48 29.63 5.18
CA LYS A 605 24.81 30.08 4.75
C LYS A 605 25.31 29.19 3.61
N ILE A 606 25.64 29.83 2.48
CA ILE A 606 26.18 29.17 1.30
C ILE A 606 27.66 29.60 1.18
N GLU A 607 28.55 28.60 1.18
CA GLU A 607 29.98 28.73 0.92
C GLU A 607 30.30 27.97 -0.37
N THR A 608 31.52 28.03 -0.86
CA THR A 608 31.88 27.41 -2.15
C THR A 608 31.90 25.88 -2.10
N ASP A 609 32.04 25.29 -0.92
CA ASP A 609 32.19 23.85 -0.69
C ASP A 609 31.04 23.24 0.14
N LYS A 610 30.22 24.06 0.79
CA LYS A 610 29.14 23.61 1.66
C LYS A 610 27.97 24.58 1.77
N LEU A 611 26.81 24.03 2.12
CA LEU A 611 25.60 24.77 2.51
C LEU A 611 25.20 24.37 3.93
N THR A 612 25.14 25.33 4.84
CA THR A 612 24.69 25.12 6.22
C THR A 612 23.21 25.47 6.34
N LEU A 613 22.42 24.51 6.84
CA LEU A 613 20.98 24.66 7.13
C LEU A 613 20.77 24.81 8.64
N PRO A 614 20.00 25.79 9.10
CA PRO A 614 19.62 25.89 10.51
C PRO A 614 18.89 24.62 10.97
N GLY A 615 19.19 24.16 12.18
CA GLY A 615 18.56 22.97 12.76
C GLY A 615 19.15 21.63 12.33
N PHE A 616 20.18 21.61 11.46
CA PHE A 616 20.93 20.41 11.11
C PHE A 616 22.37 20.49 11.61
N ASN A 617 22.88 19.37 12.15
CA ASN A 617 24.24 19.32 12.70
C ASN A 617 25.32 19.20 11.62
N LYS A 618 24.96 18.70 10.43
CA LYS A 618 25.87 18.57 9.29
C LYS A 618 25.48 19.52 8.16
N ALA A 619 26.48 20.00 7.45
CA ALA A 619 26.27 20.80 6.25
C ALA A 619 26.09 19.91 5.01
N VAL A 620 25.33 20.37 4.06
CA VAL A 620 25.27 19.80 2.71
C VAL A 620 26.59 20.07 1.99
N LYS A 621 27.25 19.06 1.49
CA LYS A 621 28.51 19.17 0.72
C LYS A 621 28.21 19.58 -0.71
N LEU A 622 28.88 20.63 -1.17
CA LEU A 622 28.77 21.12 -2.55
C LEU A 622 29.85 20.52 -3.48
N ASN A 623 30.73 19.68 -2.96
CA ASN A 623 31.68 18.91 -3.78
C ASN A 623 30.94 17.78 -4.52
N VAL A 624 30.21 18.18 -5.57
CA VAL A 624 29.47 17.25 -6.43
C VAL A 624 30.46 16.45 -7.27
N ASN A 625 30.28 15.12 -7.31
CA ASN A 625 31.11 14.26 -8.14
C ASN A 625 30.94 14.61 -9.62
N ASN A 626 32.01 15.12 -10.24
CA ASN A 626 32.02 15.40 -11.67
C ASN A 626 32.25 14.10 -12.46
N GLN A 627 31.15 13.57 -13.03
CA GLN A 627 31.20 12.37 -13.87
C GLN A 627 31.85 12.63 -15.25
N TYR A 628 32.08 13.89 -15.59
CA TYR A 628 32.63 14.35 -16.89
C TYR A 628 34.04 14.89 -16.73
N GLY A 629 34.87 14.31 -15.87
CA GLY A 629 36.24 14.74 -15.64
C GLY A 629 37.13 14.68 -16.89
N ASP A 630 36.77 13.82 -17.83
CA ASP A 630 37.38 13.67 -19.15
C ASP A 630 37.04 14.80 -20.14
N LEU A 631 36.03 15.64 -19.82
CA LEU A 631 35.62 16.78 -20.62
C LEU A 631 36.21 18.13 -20.17
N LYS A 632 37.23 18.10 -19.30
CA LYS A 632 37.91 19.30 -18.79
C LYS A 632 38.97 19.77 -19.77
#